data_523992772f004f317f84dd6d0a0f6b03
#
_entry.id   523992772f004f317f84dd6d0a0f6b03
#
_cell.length_a   1.000
_cell.length_b   1.000
_cell.length_c   1.000
_cell.angle_alpha   90.00
_cell.angle_beta   90.00
_cell.angle_gamma   90.00
#
_symmetry.space_group_name_H-M   'P 1'
#
loop_
_entity.id
_entity.type
_entity.pdbx_description
1 polymer ?
#
loop_
_entity_poly.entity_id
_entity_poly.type
_entity_poly.pdbx_seq_one_letter_code
_entity_poly.pdbx_strand_id
1 'polypeptide(L)'
;MQIERRSFLKGSAILAAAGVIPQAKAMMPGEQAAHDKWHAAPVSRPEGLLDGEPVLQVPAPDSMGVAFAVTQMANGFAEVADNAEMKNATRFMAEGLPLAGIDDRVLQVRMTGLRPGTKYWYRVGASAFTHPIANGYWMKPSEIVWSAVHSFTTPGEHAPSHFAMMSDTHAAFEQLALITKKYRALGVPLVVWNGDIPASLTNRKEDFVRHYLVPPHNAGYAADTAIVLNRGNHDFRGTAAPRLGEVMMTRSATERSPRDAALDRNFAIRMGEVALIGLDTGEDKPDFHPANGGISRFSLYRQMQAEWLKDQFKRPEIAQAPYVVAFVHIPLFDPDPNANPGTVLEDYAHWQKECAELWGPTLTANGVQAVFCGHMHRYRYDPPMPGRPWAQIVGGGRGAFPRFQTLLEGKVENGRLAVRVWNTDADELVATHTFAPRAI
;
A
#
# COMPACT_ATOMS: atom_id res chain seq x y z
N MET A 1 -32.44 15.17 23.92
CA MET A 1 -32.48 15.94 22.66
C MET A 1 -31.67 15.12 21.66
N GLN A 2 -32.36 14.26 20.89
CA GLN A 2 -31.75 13.40 19.87
C GLN A 2 -31.51 14.23 18.63
N ILE A 3 -30.23 14.39 18.24
CA ILE A 3 -29.87 14.99 16.95
C ILE A 3 -29.74 13.84 15.95
N GLU A 4 -30.61 13.89 14.93
CA GLU A 4 -30.66 12.88 13.88
C GLU A 4 -29.35 12.81 13.06
N ARG A 5 -28.73 11.62 13.05
CA ARG A 5 -27.46 11.30 12.39
C ARG A 5 -27.58 10.95 10.89
N ARG A 6 -28.51 11.52 10.15
CA ARG A 6 -28.80 11.10 8.76
C ARG A 6 -28.46 12.07 7.63
N SER A 7 -27.76 13.17 7.87
CA SER A 7 -27.51 14.20 6.84
C SER A 7 -26.08 14.35 6.32
N PHE A 8 -25.10 13.55 6.80
CA PHE A 8 -23.69 13.76 6.41
C PHE A 8 -23.21 12.92 5.22
N LEU A 9 -23.97 11.93 4.76
CA LEU A 9 -23.57 11.02 3.65
C LEU A 9 -24.02 11.49 2.25
N LYS A 10 -24.48 12.73 2.08
CA LYS A 10 -24.82 13.30 0.77
C LYS A 10 -23.91 14.45 0.32
N GLY A 11 -22.80 14.67 1.00
CA GLY A 11 -21.89 15.81 0.75
C GLY A 11 -20.88 15.63 -0.39
N SER A 12 -20.64 14.41 -0.86
CA SER A 12 -19.60 14.16 -1.89
C SER A 12 -20.08 14.35 -3.34
N ALA A 13 -21.36 14.64 -3.56
CA ALA A 13 -21.93 14.80 -4.89
C ALA A 13 -22.24 16.26 -5.28
N ILE A 14 -21.85 17.25 -4.49
CA ILE A 14 -22.30 18.65 -4.66
C ILE A 14 -21.16 19.59 -5.06
N LEU A 15 -20.09 19.12 -5.66
CA LEU A 15 -19.07 20.04 -6.21
C LEU A 15 -18.97 20.00 -7.75
N ALA A 16 -19.98 19.47 -8.42
CA ALA A 16 -20.17 19.62 -9.87
C ALA A 16 -21.18 20.69 -10.25
N ALA A 17 -21.64 21.52 -9.31
CA ALA A 17 -22.44 22.71 -9.64
C ALA A 17 -21.48 23.89 -9.87
N ALA A 18 -21.28 24.23 -11.14
CA ALA A 18 -20.65 25.46 -11.53
C ALA A 18 -21.24 26.65 -10.72
N GLY A 19 -20.35 27.35 -10.05
CA GLY A 19 -20.50 28.54 -9.30
C GLY A 19 -21.73 29.42 -9.51
N VAL A 20 -22.57 29.43 -8.52
CA VAL A 20 -23.20 30.70 -8.13
C VAL A 20 -22.29 31.29 -7.06
N ILE A 21 -21.36 32.12 -7.47
CA ILE A 21 -20.66 33.03 -6.56
C ILE A 21 -21.79 33.88 -5.92
N PRO A 22 -21.93 33.88 -4.57
CA PRO A 22 -22.87 34.83 -3.93
C PRO A 22 -22.51 36.22 -4.46
N GLN A 23 -23.53 37.05 -4.77
CA GLN A 23 -23.28 38.42 -5.24
C GLN A 23 -22.29 39.10 -4.31
N ALA A 24 -21.06 39.23 -4.80
CA ALA A 24 -19.97 39.79 -4.05
C ALA A 24 -20.28 41.25 -3.70
N LYS A 25 -19.97 41.67 -2.47
CA LYS A 25 -19.73 43.07 -2.17
C LYS A 25 -18.94 43.67 -3.34
N ALA A 26 -19.36 44.85 -3.84
CA ALA A 26 -18.64 45.51 -4.92
C ALA A 26 -17.14 45.55 -4.60
N MET A 27 -16.34 45.00 -5.48
CA MET A 27 -14.89 44.99 -5.31
C MET A 27 -14.38 46.44 -5.29
N MET A 28 -13.33 46.67 -4.50
CA MET A 28 -12.62 47.96 -4.57
C MET A 28 -12.03 48.12 -5.99
N PRO A 29 -11.88 49.34 -6.52
CA PRO A 29 -11.39 49.52 -7.91
C PRO A 29 -10.07 48.80 -8.21
N GLY A 30 -9.14 48.73 -7.26
CA GLY A 30 -7.89 48.01 -7.40
C GLY A 30 -8.07 46.49 -7.43
N GLU A 31 -9.03 45.97 -6.67
CA GLU A 31 -9.36 44.53 -6.66
C GLU A 31 -10.04 44.12 -7.97
N GLN A 32 -10.90 44.96 -8.54
CA GLN A 32 -11.53 44.69 -9.83
C GLN A 32 -10.48 44.61 -10.95
N ALA A 33 -9.54 45.55 -10.99
CA ALA A 33 -8.45 45.52 -11.99
C ALA A 33 -7.56 44.30 -11.85
N ALA A 34 -7.26 43.85 -10.62
CA ALA A 34 -6.51 42.64 -10.38
C ALA A 34 -7.30 41.39 -10.76
N HIS A 35 -8.60 41.35 -10.46
CA HIS A 35 -9.52 40.28 -10.86
C HIS A 35 -9.59 40.14 -12.38
N ASP A 36 -9.75 41.25 -13.11
CA ASP A 36 -9.83 41.24 -14.56
C ASP A 36 -8.52 40.77 -15.19
N LYS A 37 -7.37 41.18 -14.64
CA LYS A 37 -6.03 40.71 -15.05
C LYS A 37 -5.87 39.22 -14.78
N TRP A 38 -6.34 38.74 -13.65
CA TRP A 38 -6.28 37.30 -13.31
C TRP A 38 -7.13 36.47 -14.26
N HIS A 39 -8.36 36.92 -14.57
CA HIS A 39 -9.21 36.25 -15.54
C HIS A 39 -8.64 36.25 -16.95
N ALA A 40 -8.05 37.35 -17.38
CA ALA A 40 -7.43 37.49 -18.69
C ALA A 40 -6.11 36.74 -18.85
N ALA A 41 -5.45 36.35 -17.74
CA ALA A 41 -4.21 35.61 -17.81
C ALA A 41 -4.44 34.25 -18.45
N PRO A 42 -3.54 33.78 -19.35
CA PRO A 42 -3.68 32.48 -19.99
C PRO A 42 -3.60 31.36 -18.95
N VAL A 43 -4.33 30.29 -19.21
CA VAL A 43 -4.19 29.04 -18.45
C VAL A 43 -2.89 28.37 -18.89
N SER A 44 -2.00 28.10 -17.97
CA SER A 44 -0.74 27.44 -18.26
C SER A 44 -0.96 25.94 -18.55
N ARG A 45 -0.07 25.36 -19.35
CA ARG A 45 0.00 23.92 -19.58
C ARG A 45 1.44 23.48 -19.26
N PRO A 46 1.72 23.10 -18.02
CA PRO A 46 3.07 22.72 -17.62
C PRO A 46 3.49 21.40 -18.29
N GLU A 47 4.65 21.39 -18.90
CA GLU A 47 5.29 20.17 -19.38
C GLU A 47 5.96 19.43 -18.22
N GLY A 48 5.96 18.09 -18.26
CA GLY A 48 6.63 17.25 -17.26
C GLY A 48 6.10 17.43 -15.83
N LEU A 49 4.82 17.80 -15.66
CA LEU A 49 4.23 17.98 -14.34
C LEU A 49 4.13 16.66 -13.57
N LEU A 50 3.78 15.57 -14.26
CA LEU A 50 3.80 14.23 -13.67
C LEU A 50 5.20 13.64 -13.75
N ASP A 51 5.72 13.13 -12.63
CA ASP A 51 7.01 12.48 -12.52
C ASP A 51 6.81 10.96 -12.38
N GLY A 52 6.77 10.27 -13.50
CA GLY A 52 6.55 8.83 -13.58
C GLY A 52 5.06 8.44 -13.63
N GLU A 53 4.82 7.16 -13.46
CA GLU A 53 3.49 6.54 -13.55
C GLU A 53 2.84 6.41 -12.16
N PRO A 54 1.50 6.31 -12.07
CA PRO A 54 0.81 6.16 -10.80
C PRO A 54 1.10 4.83 -10.12
N VAL A 55 0.97 4.81 -8.80
CA VAL A 55 1.11 3.63 -7.95
C VAL A 55 -0.21 3.36 -7.23
N LEU A 56 -0.89 2.27 -7.61
CA LEU A 56 -2.10 1.80 -6.95
C LEU A 56 -1.77 1.26 -5.57
N GLN A 57 -2.51 1.72 -4.56
CA GLN A 57 -2.24 1.44 -3.15
C GLN A 57 -3.52 1.17 -2.37
N VAL A 58 -3.38 0.54 -1.22
CA VAL A 58 -4.45 0.29 -0.23
C VAL A 58 -5.80 -0.09 -0.86
N PRO A 59 -5.81 -1.19 -1.65
CA PRO A 59 -7.04 -1.68 -2.26
C PRO A 59 -8.06 -2.10 -1.20
N ALA A 60 -9.32 -1.78 -1.44
CA ALA A 60 -10.46 -2.21 -0.63
C ALA A 60 -11.61 -2.63 -1.55
N PRO A 61 -12.62 -3.37 -1.05
CA PRO A 61 -13.72 -3.84 -1.89
C PRO A 61 -14.49 -2.71 -2.59
N ASP A 62 -14.56 -1.55 -1.96
CA ASP A 62 -15.33 -0.38 -2.39
C ASP A 62 -14.47 0.84 -2.75
N SER A 63 -13.15 0.69 -2.71
CA SER A 63 -12.24 1.80 -2.99
C SER A 63 -10.85 1.34 -3.43
N MET A 64 -10.13 2.27 -4.09
CA MET A 64 -8.73 2.11 -4.48
C MET A 64 -8.00 3.43 -4.23
N GLY A 65 -6.87 3.36 -3.53
CA GLY A 65 -5.96 4.48 -3.42
C GLY A 65 -4.99 4.54 -4.59
N VAL A 66 -4.57 5.73 -4.94
CA VAL A 66 -3.50 5.95 -5.92
C VAL A 66 -2.62 7.10 -5.46
N ALA A 67 -1.32 6.90 -5.49
CA ALA A 67 -0.32 7.95 -5.27
C ALA A 67 0.51 8.15 -6.54
N PHE A 68 0.95 9.38 -6.78
CA PHE A 68 1.81 9.72 -7.90
C PHE A 68 2.66 10.93 -7.59
N ALA A 69 3.79 11.02 -8.26
CA ALA A 69 4.74 12.09 -8.04
C ALA A 69 4.50 13.25 -9.02
N VAL A 70 4.82 14.45 -8.56
CA VAL A 70 4.80 15.69 -9.35
C VAL A 70 6.11 16.45 -9.22
N THR A 71 6.37 17.37 -10.12
CA THR A 71 7.62 18.14 -10.18
C THR A 71 7.50 19.54 -9.56
N GLN A 72 6.30 19.96 -9.21
CA GLN A 72 6.03 21.26 -8.59
C GLN A 72 4.69 21.23 -7.84
N MET A 73 4.42 22.28 -7.07
CA MET A 73 3.17 22.44 -6.32
C MET A 73 1.95 22.27 -7.23
N ALA A 74 1.11 21.30 -6.91
CA ALA A 74 -0.07 20.95 -7.69
C ALA A 74 -1.18 20.35 -6.81
N ASN A 75 -2.39 20.37 -7.34
CA ASN A 75 -3.51 19.58 -6.84
C ASN A 75 -3.66 18.30 -7.68
N GLY A 76 -4.04 17.20 -7.03
CA GLY A 76 -4.16 15.88 -7.64
C GLY A 76 -5.59 15.48 -7.96
N PHE A 77 -5.73 14.72 -9.05
CA PHE A 77 -6.99 14.15 -9.50
C PHE A 77 -6.83 12.69 -9.89
N ALA A 78 -7.92 11.94 -9.81
CA ALA A 78 -8.06 10.64 -10.46
C ALA A 78 -9.43 10.57 -11.14
N GLU A 79 -9.49 9.98 -12.31
CA GLU A 79 -10.74 9.59 -12.96
C GLU A 79 -10.81 8.08 -13.04
N VAL A 80 -11.99 7.51 -12.79
CA VAL A 80 -12.25 6.07 -12.87
C VAL A 80 -13.54 5.80 -13.64
N ALA A 81 -13.51 4.78 -14.49
CA ALA A 81 -14.64 4.31 -15.28
C ALA A 81 -14.67 2.77 -15.30
N ASP A 82 -15.83 2.20 -15.63
CA ASP A 82 -15.99 0.75 -15.84
C ASP A 82 -15.72 0.31 -17.30
N ASN A 83 -15.12 1.21 -18.09
CA ASN A 83 -14.80 0.98 -19.50
C ASN A 83 -13.48 1.65 -19.89
N ALA A 84 -12.78 1.07 -20.87
CA ALA A 84 -11.45 1.53 -21.32
C ALA A 84 -11.46 2.90 -22.01
N GLU A 85 -12.58 3.29 -22.57
CA GLU A 85 -12.76 4.58 -23.25
C GLU A 85 -12.96 5.74 -22.27
N MET A 86 -12.96 5.46 -20.96
CA MET A 86 -13.18 6.43 -19.89
C MET A 86 -14.49 7.22 -20.02
N LYS A 87 -15.51 6.59 -20.67
CA LYS A 87 -16.83 7.22 -20.80
C LYS A 87 -17.53 7.27 -19.45
N ASN A 88 -18.16 8.43 -19.14
CA ASN A 88 -18.83 8.67 -17.86
C ASN A 88 -17.94 8.46 -16.64
N ALA A 89 -16.64 8.74 -16.76
CA ALA A 89 -15.70 8.60 -15.67
C ALA A 89 -16.10 9.49 -14.46
N THR A 90 -15.99 8.92 -13.29
CA THR A 90 -16.14 9.67 -12.02
C THR A 90 -14.79 10.26 -11.66
N ARG A 91 -14.77 11.56 -11.33
CA ARG A 91 -13.57 12.28 -10.92
C ARG A 91 -13.48 12.40 -9.41
N PHE A 92 -12.31 12.14 -8.90
CA PHE A 92 -11.90 12.34 -7.50
C PHE A 92 -10.77 13.35 -7.45
N MET A 93 -10.62 14.01 -6.30
CA MET A 93 -9.58 15.01 -6.06
C MET A 93 -8.80 14.62 -4.81
N ALA A 94 -7.52 14.98 -4.75
CA ALA A 94 -6.72 14.82 -3.54
C ALA A 94 -7.40 15.52 -2.35
N GLU A 95 -7.55 14.77 -1.27
CA GLU A 95 -8.26 15.25 -0.08
C GLU A 95 -7.39 16.20 0.75
N GLY A 96 -8.03 17.21 1.31
CA GLY A 96 -7.42 18.16 2.25
C GLY A 96 -8.48 19.05 2.87
N LEU A 97 -8.23 19.55 4.07
CA LEU A 97 -9.07 20.48 4.80
C LEU A 97 -8.19 21.51 5.53
N PRO A 98 -8.48 22.82 5.46
CA PRO A 98 -9.61 23.48 4.76
C PRO A 98 -9.40 23.69 3.26
N LEU A 99 -8.22 23.36 2.73
CA LEU A 99 -7.92 23.41 1.29
C LEU A 99 -7.95 21.99 0.71
N ALA A 100 -8.14 21.85 -0.61
CA ALA A 100 -7.90 20.61 -1.33
C ALA A 100 -6.44 20.15 -1.12
N GLY A 101 -6.20 18.83 -1.24
CA GLY A 101 -4.85 18.28 -1.10
C GLY A 101 -3.93 18.84 -2.17
N ILE A 102 -2.91 19.56 -1.74
CA ILE A 102 -1.84 20.09 -2.58
C ILE A 102 -0.49 19.67 -2.02
N ASP A 103 0.44 19.35 -2.89
CA ASP A 103 1.82 19.01 -2.52
C ASP A 103 2.75 19.34 -3.70
N ASP A 104 4.00 19.56 -3.41
CA ASP A 104 5.03 19.87 -4.42
C ASP A 104 5.75 18.61 -4.94
N ARG A 105 5.44 17.44 -4.37
CA ARG A 105 6.13 16.18 -4.72
C ARG A 105 5.21 14.97 -4.81
N VAL A 106 4.23 14.79 -3.90
CA VAL A 106 3.41 13.58 -3.83
C VAL A 106 1.95 13.93 -3.71
N LEU A 107 1.14 13.43 -4.60
CA LEU A 107 -0.32 13.56 -4.56
C LEU A 107 -0.93 12.19 -4.31
N GLN A 108 -1.94 12.15 -3.43
CA GLN A 108 -2.67 10.95 -3.07
C GLN A 108 -4.16 11.17 -3.31
N VAL A 109 -4.80 10.26 -4.04
CA VAL A 109 -6.23 10.31 -4.33
C VAL A 109 -6.86 8.97 -3.98
N ARG A 110 -8.02 8.99 -3.34
CA ARG A 110 -8.82 7.80 -3.08
C ARG A 110 -10.06 7.79 -3.96
N MET A 111 -10.18 6.78 -4.79
CA MET A 111 -11.36 6.49 -5.60
C MET A 111 -12.31 5.62 -4.77
N THR A 112 -13.52 6.08 -4.49
CA THR A 112 -14.51 5.44 -3.60
C THR A 112 -15.81 5.12 -4.32
N GLY A 113 -16.71 4.35 -3.68
CA GLY A 113 -17.99 3.95 -4.27
C GLY A 113 -17.85 2.92 -5.38
N LEU A 114 -16.76 2.17 -5.37
CA LEU A 114 -16.50 1.10 -6.33
C LEU A 114 -17.24 -0.18 -5.94
N ARG A 115 -17.45 -1.07 -6.89
CA ARG A 115 -18.06 -2.38 -6.67
C ARG A 115 -16.96 -3.41 -6.38
N PRO A 116 -17.15 -4.33 -5.42
CA PRO A 116 -16.21 -5.41 -5.15
C PRO A 116 -15.98 -6.33 -6.35
N GLY A 117 -14.76 -6.85 -6.49
CA GLY A 117 -14.40 -7.82 -7.51
C GLY A 117 -14.55 -7.34 -8.95
N THR A 118 -14.53 -6.02 -9.16
CA THR A 118 -14.84 -5.39 -10.43
C THR A 118 -13.61 -4.77 -11.06
N LYS A 119 -13.45 -4.94 -12.39
CA LYS A 119 -12.39 -4.29 -13.15
C LYS A 119 -12.80 -2.86 -13.50
N TYR A 120 -11.87 -1.93 -13.29
CA TYR A 120 -11.99 -0.51 -13.62
C TYR A 120 -10.80 -0.03 -14.42
N TRP A 121 -11.01 1.04 -15.18
CA TRP A 121 -9.97 1.82 -15.85
C TRP A 121 -9.86 3.18 -15.16
N TYR A 122 -8.65 3.70 -15.08
CA TYR A 122 -8.40 4.96 -14.41
C TYR A 122 -7.23 5.71 -15.04
N ARG A 123 -7.16 6.99 -14.76
CA ARG A 123 -6.00 7.84 -15.00
C ARG A 123 -5.84 8.83 -13.85
N VAL A 124 -4.62 9.28 -13.63
CA VAL A 124 -4.34 10.36 -12.68
C VAL A 124 -4.01 11.64 -13.41
N GLY A 125 -4.23 12.77 -12.75
CA GLY A 125 -3.94 14.07 -13.30
C GLY A 125 -3.49 15.05 -12.24
N ALA A 126 -2.76 16.07 -12.65
CA ALA A 126 -2.32 17.15 -11.79
C ALA A 126 -2.58 18.51 -12.43
N SER A 127 -2.91 19.49 -11.60
CA SER A 127 -3.04 20.91 -11.98
C SER A 127 -2.10 21.73 -11.11
N ALA A 128 -1.08 22.33 -11.71
CA ALA A 128 -0.14 23.20 -11.03
C ALA A 128 -0.75 24.58 -10.77
N PHE A 129 -0.16 25.32 -9.86
CA PHE A 129 -0.61 26.68 -9.54
C PHE A 129 0.40 27.71 -10.02
N THR A 130 -0.12 28.80 -10.60
CA THR A 130 0.66 29.97 -11.00
C THR A 130 0.15 31.21 -10.28
N HIS A 131 1.02 32.22 -10.14
CA HIS A 131 0.67 33.53 -9.62
C HIS A 131 0.80 34.54 -10.77
N PRO A 132 -0.25 34.73 -11.61
CA PRO A 132 -0.16 35.53 -12.82
C PRO A 132 -0.05 37.03 -12.56
N ILE A 133 -0.21 37.46 -11.30
CA ILE A 133 -0.11 38.86 -10.88
C ILE A 133 1.09 38.99 -9.95
N ALA A 134 2.10 39.73 -10.34
CA ALA A 134 3.25 40.04 -9.48
C ALA A 134 2.77 40.68 -8.17
N ASN A 135 3.29 40.20 -7.05
CA ASN A 135 2.87 40.59 -5.68
C ASN A 135 1.40 40.31 -5.34
N GLY A 136 0.68 39.58 -6.22
CA GLY A 136 -0.67 39.10 -5.94
C GLY A 136 -0.66 37.78 -5.16
N TYR A 137 -1.65 37.60 -4.32
CA TYR A 137 -1.89 36.34 -3.60
C TYR A 137 -2.89 35.41 -4.31
N TRP A 138 -3.29 35.77 -5.53
CA TRP A 138 -4.26 35.01 -6.30
C TRP A 138 -3.55 33.92 -7.10
N MET A 139 -3.92 32.65 -6.83
CA MET A 139 -3.44 31.50 -7.57
C MET A 139 -4.35 31.22 -8.76
N LYS A 140 -3.77 30.82 -9.89
CA LYS A 140 -4.49 30.31 -11.05
C LYS A 140 -4.06 28.89 -11.35
N PRO A 141 -5.03 27.91 -11.34
CA PRO A 141 -4.69 26.53 -11.68
C PRO A 141 -4.37 26.43 -13.18
N SER A 142 -3.46 25.51 -13.50
CA SER A 142 -3.14 25.12 -14.87
C SER A 142 -4.23 24.24 -15.48
N GLU A 143 -4.14 23.94 -16.77
CA GLU A 143 -4.83 22.77 -17.32
C GLU A 143 -4.39 21.51 -16.58
N ILE A 144 -5.28 20.52 -16.49
CA ILE A 144 -4.94 19.24 -15.87
C ILE A 144 -4.08 18.44 -16.87
N VAL A 145 -2.89 18.05 -16.44
CA VAL A 145 -2.01 17.12 -17.18
C VAL A 145 -2.38 15.71 -16.73
N TRP A 146 -2.81 14.86 -17.67
CA TRP A 146 -3.26 13.52 -17.41
C TRP A 146 -2.19 12.48 -17.74
N SER A 147 -2.12 11.39 -16.96
CA SER A 147 -1.37 10.17 -17.29
C SER A 147 -2.02 9.40 -18.43
N ALA A 148 -1.38 8.32 -18.86
CA ALA A 148 -2.01 7.26 -19.61
C ALA A 148 -3.19 6.64 -18.83
N VAL A 149 -4.05 5.88 -19.53
CA VAL A 149 -5.14 5.11 -18.92
C VAL A 149 -4.58 3.76 -18.49
N HIS A 150 -4.82 3.40 -17.24
CA HIS A 150 -4.46 2.13 -16.60
C HIS A 150 -5.70 1.38 -16.14
N SER A 151 -5.53 0.18 -15.58
CA SER A 151 -6.64 -0.59 -15.05
C SER A 151 -6.29 -1.31 -13.75
N PHE A 152 -7.32 -1.61 -12.95
CA PHE A 152 -7.19 -2.43 -11.74
C PHE A 152 -8.47 -3.25 -11.51
N THR A 153 -8.39 -4.24 -10.62
CA THR A 153 -9.56 -4.96 -10.11
C THR A 153 -9.65 -4.74 -8.60
N THR A 154 -10.84 -4.35 -8.11
CA THR A 154 -11.09 -4.22 -6.69
C THR A 154 -11.08 -5.59 -5.99
N PRO A 155 -10.61 -5.69 -4.73
CA PRO A 155 -10.79 -6.89 -3.92
C PRO A 155 -12.26 -7.31 -3.80
N GLY A 156 -12.49 -8.58 -3.52
CA GLY A 156 -13.83 -9.13 -3.31
C GLY A 156 -13.90 -10.61 -3.63
N GLU A 157 -15.02 -11.24 -3.33
CA GLU A 157 -15.26 -12.66 -3.56
C GLU A 157 -15.16 -13.06 -5.04
N HIS A 158 -15.53 -12.16 -5.94
CA HIS A 158 -15.49 -12.38 -7.39
C HIS A 158 -14.19 -11.88 -8.05
N ALA A 159 -13.23 -11.37 -7.26
CA ALA A 159 -11.91 -11.04 -7.78
C ALA A 159 -11.13 -12.31 -8.17
N PRO A 160 -10.12 -12.23 -9.02
CA PRO A 160 -9.22 -13.36 -9.26
C PRO A 160 -8.56 -13.83 -7.95
N SER A 161 -8.59 -15.13 -7.70
CA SER A 161 -7.90 -15.76 -6.56
C SER A 161 -6.40 -15.85 -6.83
N HIS A 162 -5.76 -14.72 -7.09
CA HIS A 162 -4.40 -14.60 -7.57
C HIS A 162 -3.70 -13.39 -6.91
N PHE A 163 -2.56 -13.63 -6.32
CA PHE A 163 -1.73 -12.62 -5.67
C PHE A 163 -0.25 -13.00 -5.76
N ALA A 164 0.63 -12.07 -5.44
CA ALA A 164 2.04 -12.38 -5.23
C ALA A 164 2.59 -11.64 -4.00
N MET A 165 3.75 -12.09 -3.52
CA MET A 165 4.53 -11.40 -2.49
C MET A 165 5.95 -11.18 -3.01
N MET A 166 6.46 -9.97 -2.85
CA MET A 166 7.87 -9.61 -2.93
C MET A 166 8.32 -9.02 -1.59
N SER A 167 9.60 -9.12 -1.29
CA SER A 167 10.18 -8.65 -0.02
C SER A 167 11.67 -8.37 -0.18
N ASP A 168 12.26 -7.62 0.76
CA ASP A 168 13.71 -7.43 0.90
C ASP A 168 14.37 -6.91 -0.39
N THR A 169 13.76 -5.93 -1.01
CA THR A 169 14.30 -5.34 -2.24
C THR A 169 15.48 -4.41 -1.99
N HIS A 170 15.59 -3.83 -0.76
CA HIS A 170 16.72 -3.03 -0.30
C HIS A 170 17.23 -2.01 -1.33
N ALA A 171 16.30 -1.29 -1.98
CA ALA A 171 16.59 -0.33 -3.04
C ALA A 171 17.37 -0.91 -4.24
N ALA A 172 17.35 -2.23 -4.42
CA ALA A 172 17.92 -2.90 -5.58
C ALA A 172 16.95 -2.78 -6.78
N PHE A 173 16.97 -1.62 -7.45
CA PHE A 173 15.97 -1.27 -8.47
C PHE A 173 15.99 -2.19 -9.69
N GLU A 174 17.13 -2.74 -10.05
CA GLU A 174 17.27 -3.72 -11.13
C GLU A 174 16.55 -5.03 -10.80
N GLN A 175 16.64 -5.50 -9.55
CA GLN A 175 15.89 -6.66 -9.07
C GLN A 175 14.41 -6.37 -9.02
N LEU A 176 14.01 -5.18 -8.56
CA LEU A 176 12.62 -4.77 -8.58
C LEU A 176 12.05 -4.79 -10.01
N ALA A 177 12.85 -4.41 -11.02
CA ALA A 177 12.44 -4.49 -12.42
C ALA A 177 12.22 -5.95 -12.89
N LEU A 178 13.08 -6.89 -12.47
CA LEU A 178 12.91 -8.31 -12.78
C LEU A 178 11.67 -8.89 -12.09
N ILE A 179 11.45 -8.57 -10.82
CA ILE A 179 10.24 -8.95 -10.07
C ILE A 179 8.99 -8.41 -10.79
N THR A 180 9.01 -7.13 -11.17
CA THR A 180 7.91 -6.47 -11.89
C THR A 180 7.60 -7.17 -13.21
N LYS A 181 8.63 -7.44 -14.02
CA LYS A 181 8.50 -8.18 -15.26
C LYS A 181 7.81 -9.53 -15.02
N LYS A 182 8.20 -10.23 -13.95
CA LYS A 182 7.65 -11.56 -13.63
C LYS A 182 6.19 -11.48 -13.22
N TYR A 183 5.80 -10.67 -12.23
CA TYR A 183 4.39 -10.65 -11.80
C TYR A 183 3.44 -10.09 -12.87
N ARG A 184 3.92 -9.18 -13.73
CA ARG A 184 3.15 -8.72 -14.90
C ARG A 184 2.95 -9.84 -15.92
N ALA A 185 3.98 -10.61 -16.24
CA ALA A 185 3.87 -11.77 -17.15
C ALA A 185 2.91 -12.82 -16.59
N LEU A 186 2.81 -12.98 -15.29
CA LEU A 186 1.86 -13.85 -14.61
C LEU A 186 0.44 -13.26 -14.53
N GLY A 187 0.25 -11.98 -14.83
CA GLY A 187 -1.04 -11.31 -14.73
C GLY A 187 -1.54 -11.14 -13.29
N VAL A 188 -0.64 -10.92 -12.34
CA VAL A 188 -0.97 -10.77 -10.92
C VAL A 188 -1.69 -9.44 -10.68
N PRO A 189 -2.93 -9.42 -10.14
CA PRO A 189 -3.68 -8.20 -9.92
C PRO A 189 -3.29 -7.45 -8.62
N LEU A 190 -2.68 -8.17 -7.67
CA LEU A 190 -2.32 -7.64 -6.35
C LEU A 190 -1.00 -8.23 -5.88
N VAL A 191 -0.08 -7.36 -5.46
CA VAL A 191 1.21 -7.75 -4.87
C VAL A 191 1.28 -7.22 -3.44
N VAL A 192 1.63 -8.10 -2.51
CA VAL A 192 2.05 -7.71 -1.16
C VAL A 192 3.54 -7.43 -1.19
N TRP A 193 3.92 -6.18 -0.95
CA TRP A 193 5.32 -5.82 -0.72
C TRP A 193 5.60 -5.98 0.76
N ASN A 194 6.25 -7.06 1.10
CA ASN A 194 6.36 -7.57 2.47
C ASN A 194 7.62 -7.08 3.19
N GLY A 195 7.91 -5.79 3.05
CA GLY A 195 8.91 -5.09 3.86
C GLY A 195 10.31 -5.05 3.28
N ASP A 196 11.15 -4.31 4.00
CA ASP A 196 12.56 -4.06 3.72
C ASP A 196 12.81 -3.48 2.32
N ILE A 197 12.10 -2.38 2.05
CA ILE A 197 12.23 -1.66 0.78
C ILE A 197 13.48 -0.77 0.80
N PRO A 198 13.73 0.06 1.84
CA PRO A 198 14.98 0.79 1.96
C PRO A 198 16.16 -0.14 2.27
N ALA A 199 17.33 0.19 1.73
CA ALA A 199 18.56 -0.55 2.04
C ALA A 199 19.13 -0.21 3.43
N SER A 200 18.85 1.00 3.93
CA SER A 200 19.41 1.54 5.17
C SER A 200 18.48 2.59 5.77
N LEU A 201 19.03 3.58 6.46
CA LEU A 201 18.27 4.66 7.07
C LEU A 201 17.61 5.56 6.01
N THR A 202 16.31 5.80 6.14
CA THR A 202 15.59 6.75 5.31
C THR A 202 15.44 8.07 6.07
N ASN A 203 16.16 9.10 5.64
CA ASN A 203 16.24 10.37 6.34
C ASN A 203 15.50 11.52 5.63
N ARG A 204 15.06 11.33 4.39
CA ARG A 204 14.35 12.34 3.58
C ARG A 204 13.12 11.75 2.93
N LYS A 205 12.07 12.55 2.76
CA LYS A 205 10.86 12.19 2.00
C LYS A 205 11.20 11.72 0.57
N GLU A 206 12.17 12.38 -0.07
CA GLU A 206 12.58 12.05 -1.43
C GLU A 206 13.18 10.64 -1.58
N ASP A 207 13.80 10.11 -0.53
CA ASP A 207 14.27 8.73 -0.54
C ASP A 207 13.07 7.76 -0.62
N PHE A 208 11.96 8.05 0.07
CA PHE A 208 10.71 7.29 -0.07
C PHE A 208 10.09 7.45 -1.45
N VAL A 209 10.03 8.67 -1.98
CA VAL A 209 9.51 8.90 -3.34
C VAL A 209 10.26 8.03 -4.35
N ARG A 210 11.60 8.04 -4.26
CA ARG A 210 12.45 7.22 -5.12
C ARG A 210 12.26 5.72 -4.93
N HIS A 211 11.99 5.26 -3.71
CA HIS A 211 11.85 3.83 -3.44
C HIS A 211 10.47 3.30 -3.82
N TYR A 212 9.41 4.10 -3.63
CA TYR A 212 8.03 3.63 -3.69
C TYR A 212 7.19 4.21 -4.83
N LEU A 213 7.51 5.38 -5.38
CA LEU A 213 6.71 5.98 -6.44
C LEU A 213 7.43 6.00 -7.80
N VAL A 214 8.68 6.41 -7.80
CA VAL A 214 9.48 6.56 -9.04
C VAL A 214 10.78 5.75 -8.98
N PRO A 215 10.70 4.43 -8.70
CA PRO A 215 11.91 3.63 -8.62
C PRO A 215 12.62 3.61 -9.97
N PRO A 216 13.95 3.88 -9.99
CA PRO A 216 14.74 3.85 -11.22
C PRO A 216 14.54 2.53 -11.99
N HIS A 217 14.53 2.62 -13.31
CA HIS A 217 14.40 1.49 -14.23
C HIS A 217 13.07 0.71 -14.13
N ASN A 218 12.09 1.22 -13.38
CA ASN A 218 10.85 0.49 -13.14
C ASN A 218 9.61 1.39 -13.20
N ALA A 219 9.52 2.22 -14.23
CA ALA A 219 8.35 3.06 -14.45
C ALA A 219 7.08 2.22 -14.53
N GLY A 220 6.03 2.67 -13.83
CA GLY A 220 4.70 2.05 -13.87
C GLY A 220 4.64 0.65 -13.23
N TYR A 221 5.55 0.29 -12.34
CA TYR A 221 5.56 -1.05 -11.72
C TYR A 221 4.23 -1.42 -11.05
N ALA A 222 3.51 -0.45 -10.54
CA ALA A 222 2.23 -0.61 -9.83
C ALA A 222 1.07 0.17 -10.47
N ALA A 223 1.17 0.51 -11.75
CA ALA A 223 0.11 1.25 -12.44
C ALA A 223 -1.12 0.38 -12.78
N ASP A 224 -0.91 -0.92 -13.05
CA ASP A 224 -1.97 -1.89 -13.35
C ASP A 224 -2.03 -3.04 -12.33
N THR A 225 -1.19 -3.00 -11.29
CA THR A 225 -1.13 -4.00 -10.23
C THR A 225 -1.16 -3.28 -8.88
N ALA A 226 -2.18 -3.54 -8.07
CA ALA A 226 -2.27 -2.90 -6.76
C ALA A 226 -1.18 -3.39 -5.81
N ILE A 227 -0.55 -2.47 -5.09
CA ILE A 227 0.44 -2.80 -4.06
C ILE A 227 -0.20 -2.66 -2.68
N VAL A 228 0.02 -3.67 -1.84
CA VAL A 228 -0.25 -3.61 -0.41
C VAL A 228 1.09 -3.66 0.32
N LEU A 229 1.40 -2.60 1.06
CA LEU A 229 2.62 -2.54 1.83
C LEU A 229 2.42 -3.18 3.20
N ASN A 230 3.26 -4.17 3.52
CA ASN A 230 3.52 -4.65 4.87
C ASN A 230 4.96 -4.25 5.23
N ARG A 231 5.19 -3.57 6.38
CA ARG A 231 6.52 -3.05 6.69
C ARG A 231 7.46 -4.14 7.17
N GLY A 232 8.74 -4.01 6.81
CA GLY A 232 9.84 -4.72 7.45
C GLY A 232 10.58 -3.83 8.45
N ASN A 233 11.61 -4.36 9.08
CA ASN A 233 12.37 -3.62 10.09
C ASN A 233 13.14 -2.42 9.51
N HIS A 234 13.61 -2.47 8.26
CA HIS A 234 14.25 -1.33 7.62
C HIS A 234 13.30 -0.16 7.31
N ASP A 235 12.00 -0.42 7.18
CA ASP A 235 11.00 0.62 6.92
C ASP A 235 10.73 1.54 8.13
N PHE A 236 11.23 1.16 9.31
CA PHE A 236 11.16 1.95 10.53
C PHE A 236 12.41 2.79 10.80
N ARG A 237 13.48 2.59 10.03
CA ARG A 237 14.78 3.19 10.30
C ARG A 237 14.97 4.53 9.61
N GLY A 238 15.49 5.51 10.35
CA GLY A 238 15.77 6.84 9.86
C GLY A 238 14.73 7.89 10.26
N THR A 239 15.12 9.15 10.16
CA THR A 239 14.33 10.29 10.66
C THR A 239 13.07 10.57 9.82
N ALA A 240 13.02 10.09 8.59
CA ALA A 240 11.85 10.21 7.73
C ALA A 240 10.85 9.04 7.90
N ALA A 241 11.20 7.96 8.58
CA ALA A 241 10.32 6.77 8.70
C ALA A 241 8.88 7.11 9.17
N PRO A 242 8.65 8.03 10.13
CA PRO A 242 7.30 8.44 10.52
C PRO A 242 6.49 9.10 9.38
N ARG A 243 7.15 9.60 8.34
CA ARG A 243 6.56 10.30 7.19
C ARG A 243 6.20 9.36 6.04
N LEU A 244 6.37 8.05 6.18
CA LEU A 244 6.06 7.07 5.12
C LEU A 244 4.60 7.22 4.61
N GLY A 245 3.67 7.64 5.46
CA GLY A 245 2.27 7.92 5.09
C GLY A 245 2.08 9.04 4.06
N GLU A 246 3.06 9.92 3.91
CA GLU A 246 3.05 10.99 2.89
C GLU A 246 3.32 10.45 1.48
N VAL A 247 3.83 9.23 1.36
CA VAL A 247 4.18 8.58 0.09
C VAL A 247 3.35 7.32 -0.15
N MET A 248 3.27 6.48 0.87
CA MET A 248 2.47 5.25 0.86
C MET A 248 1.22 5.45 1.72
N MET A 249 0.08 5.53 1.07
CA MET A 249 -1.22 5.78 1.71
C MET A 249 -1.47 4.78 2.84
N THR A 250 -2.14 5.27 3.87
CA THR A 250 -2.73 4.43 4.90
C THR A 250 -4.19 4.13 4.56
N ARG A 251 -4.74 3.06 5.15
CA ARG A 251 -6.17 2.81 4.99
C ARG A 251 -6.97 3.95 5.60
N SER A 252 -7.87 4.52 4.82
CA SER A 252 -8.78 5.55 5.33
C SER A 252 -9.82 4.92 6.22
N ALA A 253 -9.98 5.42 7.44
CA ALA A 253 -11.21 5.26 8.20
C ALA A 253 -11.77 6.65 8.48
N THR A 254 -13.03 6.83 8.20
CA THR A 254 -13.73 8.09 8.39
C THR A 254 -13.91 8.48 9.86
N GLU A 255 -13.85 7.51 10.76
CA GLU A 255 -13.87 7.72 12.22
C GLU A 255 -12.91 6.71 12.86
N ARG A 256 -11.73 7.16 13.29
CA ARG A 256 -10.71 6.31 13.89
C ARG A 256 -10.47 6.62 15.35
N SER A 257 -10.43 5.57 16.14
CA SER A 257 -9.77 5.64 17.44
C SER A 257 -8.25 5.80 17.23
N PRO A 258 -7.51 6.33 18.21
CA PRO A 258 -6.03 6.33 18.16
C PRO A 258 -5.44 4.93 17.93
N ARG A 259 -6.12 3.88 18.40
CA ARG A 259 -5.74 2.47 18.17
C ARG A 259 -5.81 2.12 16.69
N ASP A 260 -6.92 2.48 16.02
CA ASP A 260 -7.10 2.13 14.61
C ASP A 260 -6.10 2.87 13.73
N ALA A 261 -5.76 4.11 14.06
CA ALA A 261 -4.73 4.88 13.38
C ALA A 261 -3.35 4.22 13.50
N ALA A 262 -3.00 3.64 14.65
CA ALA A 262 -1.74 2.91 14.83
C ALA A 262 -1.67 1.64 13.97
N LEU A 263 -2.83 1.01 13.66
CA LEU A 263 -2.95 -0.22 12.88
C LEU A 263 -3.23 -0.01 11.38
N ASP A 264 -3.01 1.19 10.89
CA ASP A 264 -3.30 1.61 9.52
C ASP A 264 -2.63 0.78 8.42
N ARG A 265 -1.53 0.14 8.74
CA ARG A 265 -0.74 -0.67 7.81
C ARG A 265 -1.14 -2.14 7.81
N ASN A 266 -1.86 -2.59 8.84
CA ASN A 266 -2.41 -3.93 8.84
C ASN A 266 -3.53 -4.05 7.82
N PHE A 267 -3.66 -5.18 7.17
CA PHE A 267 -4.71 -5.41 6.20
C PHE A 267 -5.35 -6.80 6.34
N ALA A 268 -6.63 -6.88 6.01
CA ALA A 268 -7.36 -8.13 5.80
C ALA A 268 -8.23 -7.94 4.55
N ILE A 269 -7.86 -8.61 3.47
CA ILE A 269 -8.42 -8.39 2.12
C ILE A 269 -8.85 -9.73 1.55
N ARG A 270 -10.06 -9.79 0.95
CA ARG A 270 -10.54 -10.96 0.21
C ARG A 270 -10.21 -10.82 -1.27
N MET A 271 -9.44 -11.76 -1.82
CA MET A 271 -9.16 -11.89 -3.24
C MET A 271 -9.69 -13.23 -3.75
N GLY A 272 -10.88 -13.21 -4.32
CA GLY A 272 -11.55 -14.42 -4.76
C GLY A 272 -11.78 -15.39 -3.59
N GLU A 273 -11.21 -16.57 -3.66
CA GLU A 273 -11.29 -17.60 -2.62
C GLU A 273 -10.28 -17.42 -1.48
N VAL A 274 -9.33 -16.47 -1.60
CA VAL A 274 -8.24 -16.31 -0.63
C VAL A 274 -8.43 -15.06 0.23
N ALA A 275 -8.37 -15.20 1.54
CA ALA A 275 -8.19 -14.10 2.47
C ALA A 275 -6.70 -13.86 2.73
N LEU A 276 -6.26 -12.63 2.52
CA LEU A 276 -4.90 -12.14 2.71
C LEU A 276 -4.86 -11.29 3.98
N ILE A 277 -4.05 -11.64 4.96
CA ILE A 277 -3.93 -10.92 6.24
C ILE A 277 -2.49 -10.45 6.41
N GLY A 278 -2.28 -9.15 6.54
CA GLY A 278 -0.96 -8.55 6.80
C GLY A 278 -0.82 -8.09 8.24
N LEU A 279 0.27 -8.53 8.88
CA LEU A 279 0.66 -8.18 10.24
C LEU A 279 2.09 -7.63 10.22
N ASP A 280 2.28 -6.53 10.91
CA ASP A 280 3.54 -5.80 10.93
C ASP A 280 4.38 -6.21 12.14
N THR A 281 5.47 -6.93 11.90
CA THR A 281 6.37 -7.42 12.94
C THR A 281 7.18 -6.33 13.63
N GLY A 282 7.23 -5.13 13.03
CA GLY A 282 8.07 -4.06 13.55
C GLY A 282 9.57 -4.35 13.38
N GLU A 283 10.37 -3.80 14.29
CA GLU A 283 11.83 -3.95 14.30
C GLU A 283 12.24 -5.32 14.86
N ASP A 284 13.38 -5.84 14.41
CA ASP A 284 14.00 -7.08 14.88
C ASP A 284 14.71 -6.93 16.24
N LYS A 285 14.86 -5.69 16.72
CA LYS A 285 15.50 -5.36 17.99
C LYS A 285 14.49 -5.07 19.10
N PRO A 286 14.83 -5.32 20.37
CA PRO A 286 13.96 -4.97 21.50
C PRO A 286 13.75 -3.45 21.63
N ASP A 287 12.66 -3.05 22.27
CA ASP A 287 12.27 -1.65 22.41
C ASP A 287 13.34 -0.77 23.09
N PHE A 288 14.12 -1.33 24.00
CA PHE A 288 15.21 -0.63 24.70
C PHE A 288 16.51 -0.53 23.90
N HIS A 289 16.57 -1.10 22.69
CA HIS A 289 17.79 -1.11 21.90
C HIS A 289 18.23 0.31 21.50
N PRO A 290 19.53 0.65 21.60
CA PRO A 290 20.02 2.00 21.27
C PRO A 290 19.73 2.46 19.86
N ALA A 291 19.62 1.54 18.89
CA ALA A 291 19.26 1.86 17.51
C ALA A 291 17.89 2.56 17.39
N ASN A 292 17.02 2.33 18.36
CA ASN A 292 15.67 2.90 18.40
C ASN A 292 15.58 4.17 19.27
N GLY A 293 16.69 4.64 19.84
CA GLY A 293 16.75 5.86 20.63
C GLY A 293 15.85 5.89 21.87
N GLY A 294 15.40 4.73 22.37
CA GLY A 294 14.48 4.60 23.51
C GLY A 294 13.04 5.07 23.25
N ILE A 295 12.65 5.27 21.99
CA ILE A 295 11.29 5.75 21.60
C ILE A 295 10.39 4.63 21.06
N SER A 296 10.88 3.41 20.95
CA SER A 296 10.15 2.27 20.40
C SER A 296 9.07 1.77 21.36
N ARG A 297 7.99 1.25 20.78
CA ARG A 297 6.88 0.59 21.48
C ARG A 297 6.35 -0.58 20.66
N PHE A 298 7.25 -1.38 20.08
CA PHE A 298 6.86 -2.46 19.19
C PHE A 298 6.12 -3.57 19.94
N SER A 299 6.49 -3.87 21.20
CA SER A 299 5.76 -4.86 22.00
C SER A 299 4.29 -4.47 22.21
N LEU A 300 4.01 -3.22 22.54
CA LEU A 300 2.63 -2.71 22.64
C LEU A 300 1.91 -2.79 21.28
N TYR A 301 2.59 -2.41 20.22
CA TYR A 301 2.05 -2.44 18.86
C TYR A 301 1.68 -3.87 18.42
N ARG A 302 2.52 -4.87 18.73
CA ARG A 302 2.26 -6.29 18.44
C ARG A 302 1.05 -6.83 19.22
N GLN A 303 0.91 -6.44 20.50
CA GLN A 303 -0.27 -6.78 21.31
C GLN A 303 -1.57 -6.18 20.74
N MET A 304 -1.53 -4.91 20.29
CA MET A 304 -2.67 -4.28 19.63
C MET A 304 -3.08 -5.03 18.34
N GLN A 305 -2.10 -5.51 17.58
CA GLN A 305 -2.35 -6.30 16.38
C GLN A 305 -2.96 -7.67 16.70
N ALA A 306 -2.61 -8.29 17.83
CA ALA A 306 -3.21 -9.56 18.24
C ALA A 306 -4.72 -9.43 18.46
N GLU A 307 -5.18 -8.33 19.07
CA GLU A 307 -6.61 -8.06 19.23
C GLU A 307 -7.29 -7.71 17.91
N TRP A 308 -6.63 -6.90 17.08
CA TRP A 308 -7.10 -6.58 15.75
C TRP A 308 -7.28 -7.86 14.90
N LEU A 309 -6.34 -8.79 14.95
CA LEU A 309 -6.36 -10.05 14.20
C LEU A 309 -7.60 -10.90 14.56
N LYS A 310 -7.94 -10.99 15.85
CA LYS A 310 -9.16 -11.69 16.31
C LYS A 310 -10.42 -11.09 15.70
N ASP A 311 -10.46 -9.76 15.59
CA ASP A 311 -11.61 -9.06 15.02
C ASP A 311 -11.70 -9.27 13.49
N GLN A 312 -10.58 -9.41 12.79
CA GLN A 312 -10.62 -9.69 11.36
C GLN A 312 -11.28 -11.04 11.06
N PHE A 313 -11.04 -12.05 11.85
CA PHE A 313 -11.66 -13.37 11.66
C PHE A 313 -13.15 -13.42 11.98
N LYS A 314 -13.71 -12.39 12.60
CA LYS A 314 -15.17 -12.23 12.80
C LYS A 314 -15.88 -11.66 11.55
N ARG A 315 -15.13 -11.08 10.62
CA ARG A 315 -15.68 -10.50 9.39
C ARG A 315 -16.09 -11.64 8.45
N PRO A 316 -17.35 -11.68 7.96
CA PRO A 316 -17.84 -12.80 7.14
C PRO A 316 -16.98 -13.09 5.91
N GLU A 317 -16.49 -12.04 5.22
CA GLU A 317 -15.66 -12.20 4.04
C GLU A 317 -14.29 -12.85 4.31
N ILE A 318 -13.79 -12.74 5.54
CA ILE A 318 -12.55 -13.41 5.97
C ILE A 318 -12.87 -14.79 6.54
N ALA A 319 -13.89 -14.87 7.40
CA ALA A 319 -14.30 -16.12 8.04
C ALA A 319 -14.72 -17.19 7.04
N GLN A 320 -15.37 -16.82 5.94
CA GLN A 320 -15.90 -17.72 4.90
C GLN A 320 -14.90 -17.97 3.75
N ALA A 321 -13.67 -17.46 3.82
CA ALA A 321 -12.68 -17.71 2.77
C ALA A 321 -12.20 -19.16 2.82
N PRO A 322 -12.25 -19.96 1.72
CA PRO A 322 -11.71 -21.31 1.68
C PRO A 322 -10.21 -21.36 1.99
N TYR A 323 -9.50 -20.31 1.64
CA TYR A 323 -8.07 -20.19 1.91
C TYR A 323 -7.77 -18.93 2.71
N VAL A 324 -6.90 -19.04 3.69
CA VAL A 324 -6.39 -17.90 4.47
C VAL A 324 -4.89 -18.00 4.56
N VAL A 325 -4.24 -16.92 4.17
CA VAL A 325 -2.79 -16.78 4.28
C VAL A 325 -2.44 -15.50 5.02
N ALA A 326 -1.37 -15.53 5.80
CA ALA A 326 -0.87 -14.37 6.52
C ALA A 326 0.47 -13.92 5.94
N PHE A 327 0.75 -12.63 6.02
CA PHE A 327 2.00 -11.99 5.63
C PHE A 327 2.59 -11.32 6.86
N VAL A 328 3.83 -11.65 7.15
CA VAL A 328 4.66 -11.04 8.19
C VAL A 328 6.05 -10.85 7.62
N HIS A 329 6.74 -9.79 8.01
CA HIS A 329 8.10 -9.61 7.49
C HIS A 329 9.08 -10.57 8.15
N ILE A 330 9.22 -10.49 9.48
CA ILE A 330 10.13 -11.37 10.24
C ILE A 330 9.43 -12.72 10.45
N PRO A 331 10.09 -13.86 10.14
CA PRO A 331 9.52 -15.19 10.36
C PRO A 331 9.04 -15.42 11.79
N LEU A 332 7.94 -16.16 11.94
CA LEU A 332 7.39 -16.55 13.26
C LEU A 332 7.99 -17.85 13.81
N PHE A 333 8.80 -18.52 13.02
CA PHE A 333 9.45 -19.78 13.38
C PHE A 333 10.86 -19.83 12.81
N ASP A 334 11.80 -20.30 13.63
CA ASP A 334 13.14 -20.68 13.19
C ASP A 334 13.41 -22.14 13.59
N PRO A 335 13.82 -23.00 12.65
CA PRO A 335 14.16 -24.39 12.95
C PRO A 335 15.39 -24.53 13.86
N ASP A 336 16.24 -23.52 13.89
CA ASP A 336 17.42 -23.47 14.77
C ASP A 336 17.48 -22.10 15.50
N PRO A 337 16.65 -21.92 16.54
CA PRO A 337 16.60 -20.67 17.30
C PRO A 337 17.91 -20.35 18.04
N ASN A 338 18.85 -21.29 18.13
CA ASN A 338 20.13 -21.11 18.80
C ASN A 338 21.29 -20.88 17.82
N ALA A 339 21.06 -20.93 16.52
CA ALA A 339 22.10 -20.75 15.50
C ALA A 339 22.79 -19.37 15.58
N ASN A 340 22.16 -18.41 16.22
CA ASN A 340 22.71 -17.09 16.52
C ASN A 340 22.22 -16.63 17.91
N PRO A 341 22.81 -17.13 19.01
CA PRO A 341 22.54 -16.59 20.32
C PRO A 341 23.21 -15.20 20.41
N GLY A 342 22.55 -14.17 19.88
CA GLY A 342 23.06 -12.81 19.93
C GLY A 342 23.36 -12.32 21.35
N THR A 343 24.15 -11.28 21.47
CA THR A 343 24.26 -10.54 22.73
C THR A 343 22.96 -9.76 22.98
N VAL A 344 22.69 -9.38 24.23
CA VAL A 344 21.48 -8.59 24.61
C VAL A 344 21.30 -7.32 23.76
N LEU A 345 22.38 -6.78 23.19
CA LEU A 345 22.36 -5.61 22.32
C LEU A 345 22.37 -5.96 20.82
N GLU A 346 22.71 -7.20 20.48
CA GLU A 346 22.84 -7.72 19.12
C GLU A 346 21.94 -8.92 18.90
N ASP A 347 20.89 -9.05 19.69
CA ASP A 347 19.90 -10.11 19.57
C ASP A 347 19.09 -9.92 18.29
N TYR A 348 19.75 -10.18 17.17
CA TYR A 348 19.13 -10.37 15.88
C TYR A 348 18.44 -11.73 15.91
N ALA A 349 17.29 -11.78 16.59
CA ALA A 349 16.44 -12.95 16.46
C ALA A 349 16.09 -13.09 14.97
N HIS A 350 16.54 -14.17 14.35
CA HIS A 350 16.17 -14.51 12.98
C HIS A 350 14.65 -14.73 12.85
N TRP A 351 13.94 -14.67 13.95
CA TRP A 351 12.50 -14.85 14.05
C TRP A 351 11.90 -14.00 15.16
N GLN A 352 10.62 -13.71 15.04
CA GLN A 352 9.91 -12.89 16.00
C GLN A 352 9.08 -13.76 16.96
N LYS A 353 9.72 -14.14 18.08
CA LYS A 353 9.10 -15.00 19.10
C LYS A 353 7.85 -14.38 19.72
N GLU A 354 7.89 -13.09 20.08
CA GLU A 354 6.75 -12.39 20.66
C GLU A 354 5.55 -12.41 19.69
N CYS A 355 5.77 -12.17 18.40
CA CYS A 355 4.72 -12.25 17.39
C CYS A 355 4.15 -13.68 17.28
N ALA A 356 5.03 -14.70 17.33
CA ALA A 356 4.59 -16.09 17.29
C ALA A 356 3.69 -16.45 18.49
N GLU A 357 4.05 -15.99 19.68
CA GLU A 357 3.28 -16.20 20.92
C GLU A 357 1.94 -15.44 20.89
N LEU A 358 1.92 -14.21 20.39
CA LEU A 358 0.72 -13.37 20.35
C LEU A 358 -0.26 -13.75 19.24
N TRP A 359 0.24 -14.09 18.05
CA TRP A 359 -0.59 -14.27 16.85
C TRP A 359 -0.81 -15.75 16.49
N GLY A 360 0.18 -16.61 16.78
CA GLY A 360 0.16 -18.04 16.43
C GLY A 360 -1.11 -18.78 16.86
N PRO A 361 -1.59 -18.62 18.11
CA PRO A 361 -2.85 -19.24 18.55
C PRO A 361 -4.05 -18.83 17.70
N THR A 362 -4.17 -17.54 17.35
CA THR A 362 -5.28 -17.05 16.51
C THR A 362 -5.18 -17.55 15.07
N LEU A 363 -3.97 -17.55 14.49
CA LEU A 363 -3.72 -18.11 13.15
C LEU A 363 -4.10 -19.60 13.09
N THR A 364 -3.69 -20.36 14.10
CA THR A 364 -3.97 -21.79 14.24
C THR A 364 -5.48 -22.06 14.37
N ALA A 365 -6.16 -21.35 15.28
CA ALA A 365 -7.57 -21.55 15.55
C ALA A 365 -8.47 -21.24 14.35
N ASN A 366 -8.00 -20.39 13.44
CA ASN A 366 -8.74 -19.98 12.24
C ASN A 366 -8.27 -20.69 10.97
N GLY A 367 -7.48 -21.75 11.07
CA GLY A 367 -7.11 -22.60 9.96
C GLY A 367 -6.29 -21.88 8.87
N VAL A 368 -5.41 -20.93 9.27
CA VAL A 368 -4.45 -20.34 8.34
C VAL A 368 -3.59 -21.45 7.75
N GLN A 369 -3.45 -21.50 6.42
CA GLN A 369 -2.71 -22.57 5.75
C GLN A 369 -1.22 -22.23 5.56
N ALA A 370 -0.91 -20.95 5.33
CA ALA A 370 0.48 -20.53 5.15
C ALA A 370 0.72 -19.12 5.71
N VAL A 371 1.93 -18.93 6.24
CA VAL A 371 2.48 -17.63 6.64
C VAL A 371 3.65 -17.32 5.71
N PHE A 372 3.56 -16.19 5.01
CA PHE A 372 4.56 -15.71 4.08
C PHE A 372 5.48 -14.73 4.79
N CYS A 373 6.79 -14.93 4.67
CA CYS A 373 7.81 -14.14 5.37
C CYS A 373 8.89 -13.61 4.41
N GLY A 374 9.59 -12.56 4.85
CA GLY A 374 10.82 -12.02 4.26
C GLY A 374 12.01 -12.15 5.21
N HIS A 375 12.79 -11.04 5.36
CA HIS A 375 13.82 -10.82 6.35
C HIS A 375 15.10 -11.66 6.20
N MET A 376 14.95 -12.95 5.89
CA MET A 376 16.07 -13.91 5.86
C MET A 376 16.86 -13.88 4.55
N HIS A 377 16.42 -13.12 3.56
CA HIS A 377 17.06 -13.00 2.24
C HIS A 377 17.34 -14.35 1.57
N ARG A 378 16.46 -15.32 1.77
CA ARG A 378 16.58 -16.67 1.19
C ARG A 378 15.22 -17.33 1.07
N TYR A 379 15.10 -18.27 0.15
CA TYR A 379 13.98 -19.17 0.14
C TYR A 379 14.13 -20.25 1.22
N ARG A 380 13.06 -20.45 2.01
CA ARG A 380 12.93 -21.56 2.97
C ARG A 380 11.46 -21.97 3.07
N TYR A 381 11.21 -23.25 3.14
CA TYR A 381 9.90 -23.81 3.42
C TYR A 381 9.93 -24.60 4.74
N ASP A 382 9.13 -24.16 5.69
CA ASP A 382 8.95 -24.82 6.97
C ASP A 382 7.57 -25.50 6.97
N PRO A 383 7.48 -26.85 6.87
CA PRO A 383 6.21 -27.54 6.77
C PRO A 383 5.36 -27.41 8.05
N PRO A 384 4.04 -27.65 7.99
CA PRO A 384 3.20 -27.78 9.18
C PRO A 384 3.76 -28.81 10.16
N MET A 385 3.61 -28.52 11.47
CA MET A 385 4.08 -29.40 12.53
C MET A 385 3.12 -29.36 13.73
N PRO A 386 3.20 -30.33 14.67
CA PRO A 386 2.42 -30.25 15.90
C PRO A 386 2.59 -28.93 16.64
N GLY A 387 1.48 -28.28 17.01
CA GLY A 387 1.48 -26.95 17.62
C GLY A 387 1.56 -25.78 16.63
N ARG A 388 1.95 -26.03 15.38
CA ARG A 388 1.96 -25.05 14.29
C ARG A 388 1.42 -25.69 12.99
N PRO A 389 0.09 -25.79 12.82
CA PRO A 389 -0.50 -26.50 11.68
C PRO A 389 -0.44 -25.75 10.35
N TRP A 390 0.14 -24.58 10.31
CA TRP A 390 0.38 -23.78 9.09
C TRP A 390 1.83 -23.93 8.61
N ALA A 391 2.01 -23.88 7.29
CA ALA A 391 3.34 -23.79 6.70
C ALA A 391 3.89 -22.36 6.83
N GLN A 392 5.21 -22.22 6.93
CA GLN A 392 5.88 -20.93 6.77
C GLN A 392 6.70 -20.95 5.48
N ILE A 393 6.56 -19.92 4.66
CA ILE A 393 7.26 -19.79 3.38
C ILE A 393 8.04 -18.49 3.42
N VAL A 394 9.35 -18.60 3.56
CA VAL A 394 10.24 -17.45 3.56
C VAL A 394 10.71 -17.19 2.13
N GLY A 395 10.67 -15.92 1.72
CA GLY A 395 11.18 -15.45 0.44
C GLY A 395 12.00 -14.18 0.63
N GLY A 396 12.14 -13.40 -0.42
CA GLY A 396 12.77 -12.07 -0.38
C GLY A 396 14.11 -12.02 -1.09
N GLY A 397 14.92 -11.07 -0.67
CA GLY A 397 16.12 -10.59 -1.33
C GLY A 397 17.26 -11.58 -1.48
N ARG A 398 18.36 -11.09 -2.01
CA ARG A 398 19.59 -11.86 -2.26
C ARG A 398 20.32 -12.13 -0.97
N GLY A 399 20.15 -13.34 -0.43
CA GLY A 399 20.90 -13.81 0.73
C GLY A 399 22.25 -14.40 0.37
N ALA A 400 22.87 -15.05 1.38
CA ALA A 400 24.17 -15.66 1.23
C ALA A 400 24.16 -16.85 0.27
N PHE A 401 23.15 -17.73 0.36
CA PHE A 401 22.99 -18.91 -0.52
C PHE A 401 21.58 -19.51 -0.39
N PRO A 402 20.91 -19.90 -1.50
CA PRO A 402 21.22 -19.45 -2.86
C PRO A 402 21.00 -17.95 -3.02
N ARG A 403 21.84 -17.27 -3.78
CA ARG A 403 21.79 -15.81 -4.00
C ARG A 403 20.85 -15.48 -5.16
N PHE A 404 19.56 -15.50 -4.95
CA PHE A 404 18.60 -15.05 -5.94
C PHE A 404 17.41 -14.35 -5.27
N GLN A 405 16.84 -13.43 -5.99
CA GLN A 405 15.62 -12.74 -5.59
C GLN A 405 14.41 -13.64 -5.85
N THR A 406 13.50 -13.72 -4.88
CA THR A 406 12.28 -14.52 -5.04
C THR A 406 11.04 -13.65 -5.24
N LEU A 407 10.09 -14.18 -6.02
CA LEU A 407 8.69 -13.80 -6.03
C LEU A 407 7.87 -15.02 -5.61
N LEU A 408 7.01 -14.86 -4.61
CA LEU A 408 6.07 -15.90 -4.21
C LEU A 408 4.71 -15.60 -4.86
N GLU A 409 4.24 -16.49 -5.73
CA GLU A 409 2.94 -16.39 -6.41
C GLU A 409 1.95 -17.33 -5.73
N GLY A 410 0.79 -16.81 -5.30
CA GLY A 410 -0.32 -17.60 -4.81
C GLY A 410 -1.50 -17.55 -5.78
N LYS A 411 -2.01 -18.73 -6.21
CA LYS A 411 -3.12 -18.83 -7.12
C LYS A 411 -4.00 -20.04 -6.79
N VAL A 412 -5.31 -19.85 -6.75
CA VAL A 412 -6.24 -20.98 -6.64
C VAL A 412 -6.48 -21.55 -8.03
N GLU A 413 -6.19 -22.82 -8.18
CA GLU A 413 -6.40 -23.58 -9.39
C GLU A 413 -6.73 -25.04 -9.05
N ASN A 414 -7.64 -25.65 -9.79
CA ASN A 414 -8.11 -27.01 -9.56
C ASN A 414 -8.55 -27.28 -8.09
N GLY A 415 -9.19 -26.30 -7.45
CA GLY A 415 -9.65 -26.40 -6.06
C GLY A 415 -8.53 -26.48 -5.02
N ARG A 416 -7.33 -26.00 -5.32
CA ARG A 416 -6.19 -25.91 -4.40
C ARG A 416 -5.48 -24.58 -4.53
N LEU A 417 -5.03 -24.04 -3.41
CA LEU A 417 -4.11 -22.90 -3.43
C LEU A 417 -2.70 -23.41 -3.76
N ALA A 418 -2.23 -23.08 -4.94
CA ALA A 418 -0.85 -23.31 -5.35
C ALA A 418 0.00 -22.07 -5.01
N VAL A 419 1.09 -22.28 -4.29
CA VAL A 419 2.12 -21.27 -4.01
C VAL A 419 3.38 -21.65 -4.77
N ARG A 420 3.73 -20.82 -5.74
CA ARG A 420 4.93 -20.99 -6.58
C ARG A 420 6.01 -20.03 -6.14
N VAL A 421 7.22 -20.55 -6.03
CA VAL A 421 8.42 -19.79 -5.69
C VAL A 421 9.22 -19.59 -6.96
N TRP A 422 9.33 -18.36 -7.40
CA TRP A 422 10.07 -17.98 -8.61
C TRP A 422 11.43 -17.38 -8.24
N ASN A 423 12.50 -17.86 -8.85
CA ASN A 423 13.77 -17.16 -8.96
C ASN A 423 13.64 -16.11 -10.08
N THR A 424 13.55 -14.84 -9.72
CA THR A 424 13.32 -13.77 -10.71
C THR A 424 14.60 -13.39 -11.46
N ASP A 425 15.77 -13.73 -10.94
CA ASP A 425 17.05 -13.47 -11.62
C ASP A 425 17.24 -14.40 -12.83
N ALA A 426 16.81 -15.67 -12.72
CA ALA A 426 16.91 -16.68 -13.79
C ALA A 426 15.57 -16.93 -14.51
N ASP A 427 14.48 -16.32 -14.04
CA ASP A 427 13.10 -16.57 -14.49
C ASP A 427 12.67 -18.05 -14.37
N GLU A 428 13.10 -18.72 -13.28
CA GLU A 428 12.89 -20.15 -13.06
C GLU A 428 11.91 -20.41 -11.91
N LEU A 429 11.10 -21.47 -12.06
CA LEU A 429 10.27 -22.01 -10.98
C LEU A 429 11.12 -22.88 -10.06
N VAL A 430 11.31 -22.45 -8.82
CA VAL A 430 12.15 -23.15 -7.82
C VAL A 430 11.37 -24.22 -7.07
N ALA A 431 10.11 -23.91 -6.69
CA ALA A 431 9.28 -24.82 -5.91
C ALA A 431 7.79 -24.52 -6.12
N THR A 432 6.96 -25.50 -5.82
CA THR A 432 5.49 -25.35 -5.74
C THR A 432 4.98 -26.06 -4.49
N HIS A 433 4.21 -25.34 -3.68
CA HIS A 433 3.49 -25.86 -2.51
C HIS A 433 2.01 -25.77 -2.75
N THR A 434 1.24 -26.76 -2.32
CA THR A 434 -0.22 -26.75 -2.53
C THR A 434 -0.95 -26.97 -1.23
N PHE A 435 -2.03 -26.22 -1.04
CA PHE A 435 -2.87 -26.27 0.16
C PHE A 435 -4.30 -26.63 -0.21
N ALA A 436 -4.92 -27.50 0.59
CA ALA A 436 -6.36 -27.78 0.49
C ALA A 436 -7.16 -26.63 1.12
N PRO A 437 -8.43 -26.43 0.73
CA PRO A 437 -9.29 -25.51 1.42
C PRO A 437 -9.41 -25.92 2.91
N ARG A 438 -9.53 -24.92 3.80
CA ARG A 438 -9.78 -25.19 5.21
C ARG A 438 -11.22 -25.64 5.43
N ALA A 439 -11.49 -26.36 6.52
CA ALA A 439 -12.85 -26.56 6.99
C ALA A 439 -13.41 -25.22 7.48
N ILE A 440 -14.59 -24.84 7.01
CA ILE A 440 -15.30 -23.60 7.38
C ILE A 440 -16.45 -23.98 8.32
#